data_c12c2ae882a98da4b98e66b4c49d6155
#
_entry.id   c12c2ae882a98da4b98e66b4c49d6155
#
_cell.length_a   1.000
_cell.length_b   1.000
_cell.length_c   1.000
_cell.angle_alpha   90.00
_cell.angle_beta   90.00
_cell.angle_gamma   90.00
#
_symmetry.space_group_name_H-M   'P 1'
#
loop_
_entity.id
_entity.type
_entity.pdbx_description
1 polymer ?
#
loop_
_entity_poly.entity_id
_entity_poly.type
_entity_poly.pdbx_seq_one_letter_code
_entity_poly.pdbx_strand_id
1 'polypeptide(L)'
;MSEKYGYKQKIKFDNFTTGLRSNLCGQLDSSFIGKRVNICGWINKRRDHGKLIFIDLRDFSGIVQIVINSNYSHAAYDMAKDFRSEFIVSVEGEVKARSAETINREIPTGEIEICAGNITLLSASKTPPFMLDNRSKVD
;
A
#
# COMPACT_ATOMS: atom_id res chain seq x y z
N MET A 1 -12.53 -13.94 14.42
CA MET A 1 -12.45 -13.07 14.16
C MET A 1 -12.81 -12.82 14.02
N SER A 2 -12.76 -12.91 13.75
CA SER A 2 -12.84 -11.96 13.49
C SER A 2 -13.12 -11.81 13.31
N GLU A 3 -13.33 -11.82 12.90
CA GLU A 3 -13.43 -10.95 12.56
C GLU A 3 -13.71 -10.84 11.95
N LYS A 4 -14.10 -11.19 11.49
CA LYS A 4 -14.21 -10.51 10.76
C LYS A 4 -14.70 -10.09 10.55
N TYR A 5 -14.85 -10.25 10.39
CA TYR A 5 -14.80 -9.15 10.03
C TYR A 5 -15.23 -9.02 10.35
N GLY A 6 -15.12 -9.43 10.70
CA GLY A 6 -15.03 -8.44 10.78
C GLY A 6 -15.02 -8.43 11.43
N TYR A 7 -15.29 -8.69 11.72
CA TYR A 7 -14.79 -7.99 11.99
C TYR A 7 -14.68 -8.08 12.62
N LYS A 8 -14.88 -8.47 12.86
CA LYS A 8 -14.43 -8.02 13.10
C LYS A 8 -14.15 -7.60 13.30
N GLN A 9 -14.25 -7.52 13.33
CA GLN A 9 -13.83 -6.75 13.23
C GLN A 9 -13.30 -6.20 13.49
N LYS A 10 -13.20 -6.00 13.76
CA LYS A 10 -12.69 -5.27 13.81
C LYS A 10 -12.08 -5.24 13.74
N ILE A 11 -12.00 -5.86 13.76
CA ILE A 11 -11.35 -5.66 13.42
C ILE A 11 -11.03 -5.48 13.53
N LYS A 12 -10.85 -5.30 13.60
CA LYS A 12 -10.36 -4.87 13.53
C LYS A 12 -9.99 -4.36 12.98
N PHE A 13 -10.20 -3.95 12.71
CA PHE A 13 -9.58 -3.61 12.05
C PHE A 13 -8.48 -3.27 12.25
N ASP A 14 -8.07 -2.90 12.73
CA ASP A 14 -6.94 -2.60 12.80
C ASP A 14 -6.14 -3.49 13.25
N ASN A 15 -6.35 -4.20 13.51
CA ASN A 15 -5.68 -5.09 13.67
C ASN A 15 -5.94 -6.02 12.96
N PHE A 16 -6.81 -5.85 12.28
CA PHE A 16 -6.94 -6.49 11.55
C PHE A 16 -6.14 -6.93 11.02
N THR A 17 -6.03 -6.50 11.29
CA THR A 17 -5.42 -6.64 10.90
C THR A 17 -4.50 -6.72 11.44
N THR A 18 -4.72 -7.10 12.45
CA THR A 18 -3.88 -6.96 12.94
C THR A 18 -2.64 -7.41 12.68
N GLY A 19 -1.71 -7.50 12.71
CA GLY A 19 -0.46 -7.87 12.15
C GLY A 19 -0.30 -7.60 10.69
N LEU A 20 -1.35 -7.17 10.07
CA LEU A 20 -1.29 -6.92 8.65
C LEU A 20 -0.70 -5.58 8.32
N ARG A 21 -0.65 -4.69 9.27
CA ARG A 21 -0.22 -3.34 8.95
C ARG A 21 0.64 -2.81 10.07
N SER A 22 1.85 -2.40 9.74
CA SER A 22 2.74 -1.80 10.73
C SER A 22 2.58 -0.29 10.77
N ASN A 23 2.20 0.32 9.65
CA ASN A 23 2.13 1.77 9.53
C ASN A 23 1.03 2.16 8.59
N LEU A 24 0.60 3.41 8.67
CA LEU A 24 -0.30 3.98 7.69
C LEU A 24 0.50 4.57 6.55
N CYS A 25 -0.08 4.65 5.37
CA CYS A 25 0.64 5.14 4.20
C CYS A 25 1.23 6.51 4.43
N GLY A 26 0.48 7.41 5.01
CA GLY A 26 0.92 8.79 5.19
C GLY A 26 1.86 9.01 6.34
N GLN A 27 2.15 7.97 7.13
CA GLN A 27 3.07 8.12 8.25
C GLN A 27 4.52 8.00 7.85
N LEU A 28 4.79 7.52 6.65
CA LEU A 28 6.16 7.18 6.26
C LEU A 28 6.90 8.41 5.78
N ASP A 29 8.17 8.50 6.16
CA ASP A 29 9.03 9.57 5.71
C ASP A 29 10.46 9.05 5.66
N SER A 30 11.42 9.94 5.47
CA SER A 30 12.81 9.53 5.31
C SER A 30 13.39 8.85 6.54
N SER A 31 12.78 9.03 7.71
CA SER A 31 13.29 8.37 8.91
C SER A 31 13.04 6.86 8.86
N PHE A 32 12.19 6.40 7.95
CA PHE A 32 11.92 4.97 7.82
C PHE A 32 12.84 4.28 6.80
N ILE A 33 13.69 5.02 6.11
CA ILE A 33 14.56 4.41 5.08
C ILE A 33 15.35 3.27 5.68
N GLY A 34 15.32 2.12 5.01
CA GLY A 34 15.98 0.91 5.46
C GLY A 34 15.11 0.00 6.31
N LYS A 35 13.95 0.45 6.71
CA LYS A 35 13.06 -0.36 7.53
C LYS A 35 12.06 -1.12 6.68
N ARG A 36 11.65 -2.28 7.16
CA ARG A 36 10.58 -3.01 6.49
C ARG A 36 9.26 -2.62 7.12
N VAL A 37 8.27 -2.45 6.28
CA VAL A 37 6.93 -2.04 6.73
C VAL A 37 5.88 -2.90 6.05
N ASN A 38 4.71 -2.94 6.67
CA ASN A 38 3.51 -3.52 6.09
C ASN A 38 2.47 -2.43 6.04
N ILE A 39 1.93 -2.16 4.86
CA ILE A 39 0.89 -1.16 4.73
C ILE A 39 -0.24 -1.71 3.90
N CYS A 40 -1.41 -1.15 4.08
CA CYS A 40 -2.62 -1.54 3.35
C CYS A 40 -3.27 -0.31 2.78
N GLY A 41 -3.89 -0.45 1.65
CA GLY A 41 -4.60 0.66 1.06
C GLY A 41 -5.18 0.27 -0.27
N TRP A 42 -5.69 1.25 -0.98
CA TRP A 42 -6.21 0.99 -2.32
C TRP A 42 -5.28 1.63 -3.35
N ILE A 43 -5.28 1.03 -4.53
CA ILE A 43 -4.45 1.51 -5.62
C ILE A 43 -5.11 2.75 -6.19
N ASN A 44 -4.47 3.90 -5.99
CA ASN A 44 -4.99 5.15 -6.48
C ASN A 44 -4.59 5.35 -7.95
N LYS A 45 -3.40 4.91 -8.30
CA LYS A 45 -2.88 5.07 -9.64
C LYS A 45 -1.82 4.00 -9.89
N ARG A 46 -1.74 3.52 -11.10
CA ARG A 46 -0.77 2.51 -11.47
C ARG A 46 -0.10 2.88 -12.78
N ARG A 47 1.20 2.68 -12.86
CA ARG A 47 1.96 2.93 -14.08
C ARG A 47 2.92 1.77 -14.30
N ASP A 48 3.01 1.32 -15.55
CA ASP A 48 3.92 0.24 -15.91
C ASP A 48 5.09 0.80 -16.69
N HIS A 49 6.30 0.40 -16.33
CA HIS A 49 7.52 0.83 -17.00
C HIS A 49 8.43 -0.38 -17.16
N GLY A 50 8.21 -1.15 -18.23
CA GLY A 50 9.03 -2.32 -18.48
C GLY A 50 8.85 -3.35 -17.37
N LYS A 51 9.91 -3.62 -16.64
CA LYS A 51 9.84 -4.60 -15.56
C LYS A 51 9.54 -3.98 -14.21
N LEU A 52 9.13 -2.73 -14.22
CA LEU A 52 8.74 -2.03 -13.00
C LEU A 52 7.28 -1.68 -13.06
N ILE A 53 6.61 -1.79 -11.92
CA ILE A 53 5.25 -1.32 -11.76
C ILE A 53 5.29 -0.32 -10.62
N PHE A 54 4.76 0.87 -10.87
CA PHE A 54 4.64 1.89 -9.83
C PHE A 54 3.20 2.00 -9.42
N ILE A 55 2.95 1.99 -8.13
CA ILE A 55 1.60 2.12 -7.59
C ILE A 55 1.60 3.24 -6.57
N ASP A 56 0.65 4.16 -6.71
CA ASP A 56 0.38 5.12 -5.65
C ASP A 56 -0.66 4.45 -4.76
N LEU A 57 -0.24 4.06 -3.57
CA LEU A 57 -1.10 3.39 -2.61
C LEU A 57 -1.64 4.42 -1.64
N ARG A 58 -2.95 4.45 -1.48
CA ARG A 58 -3.60 5.45 -0.64
C ARG A 58 -4.37 4.79 0.48
N ASP A 59 -4.32 5.40 1.64
CA ASP A 59 -5.28 5.11 2.70
C ASP A 59 -5.78 6.46 3.23
N PHE A 60 -6.50 6.46 4.33
CA PHE A 60 -7.06 7.71 4.82
C PHE A 60 -6.00 8.70 5.29
N SER A 61 -4.79 8.25 5.54
CA SER A 61 -3.72 9.12 6.03
C SER A 61 -2.92 9.78 4.90
N GLY A 62 -2.98 9.23 3.70
CA GLY A 62 -2.22 9.81 2.58
C GLY A 62 -1.84 8.78 1.55
N ILE A 63 -0.88 9.14 0.71
CA ILE A 63 -0.41 8.31 -0.40
C ILE A 63 1.07 8.02 -0.23
N VAL A 64 1.49 6.81 -0.64
CA VAL A 64 2.91 6.49 -0.73
C VAL A 64 3.14 5.71 -2.01
N GLN A 65 4.29 5.91 -2.64
CA GLN A 65 4.63 5.20 -3.87
C GLN A 65 5.20 3.83 -3.56
N ILE A 66 4.68 2.83 -4.24
CA ILE A 66 5.19 1.46 -4.18
C ILE A 66 5.89 1.17 -5.49
N VAL A 67 7.08 0.59 -5.43
CA VAL A 67 7.80 0.14 -6.60
C VAL A 67 7.84 -1.38 -6.58
N ILE A 68 7.37 -1.98 -7.64
CA ILE A 68 7.38 -3.44 -7.77
C ILE A 68 8.35 -3.76 -8.88
N ASN A 69 9.47 -4.36 -8.53
CA ASN A 69 10.56 -4.63 -9.45
C ASN A 69 10.70 -6.13 -9.61
N SER A 70 10.54 -6.63 -10.83
CA SER A 70 10.58 -8.07 -11.06
C SER A 70 11.93 -8.68 -10.70
N ASN A 71 13.01 -7.91 -10.76
CA ASN A 71 14.32 -8.41 -10.38
C ASN A 71 14.50 -8.48 -8.88
N TYR A 72 13.78 -7.67 -8.13
CA TYR A 72 13.84 -7.68 -6.68
C TYR A 72 12.91 -8.75 -6.11
N SER A 73 11.71 -8.83 -6.64
CA SER A 73 10.74 -9.84 -6.22
C SER A 73 9.86 -10.22 -7.39
N HIS A 74 10.20 -11.33 -8.03
CA HIS A 74 9.41 -11.82 -9.14
C HIS A 74 7.98 -12.16 -8.68
N ALA A 75 7.86 -12.69 -7.47
CA ALA A 75 6.56 -13.07 -6.94
C ALA A 75 5.64 -11.86 -6.79
N ALA A 76 6.17 -10.74 -6.27
CA ALA A 76 5.37 -9.54 -6.13
C ALA A 76 4.99 -9.00 -7.51
N TYR A 77 5.91 -9.03 -8.45
CA TYR A 77 5.64 -8.53 -9.79
C TYR A 77 4.55 -9.38 -10.46
N ASP A 78 4.68 -10.70 -10.35
CA ASP A 78 3.74 -11.61 -10.98
C ASP A 78 2.34 -11.43 -10.40
N MET A 79 2.26 -11.20 -9.10
CA MET A 79 0.97 -10.96 -8.45
C MET A 79 0.39 -9.62 -8.91
N ALA A 80 1.22 -8.59 -8.99
CA ALA A 80 0.74 -7.23 -9.21
C ALA A 80 0.44 -6.90 -10.67
N LYS A 81 0.94 -7.70 -11.60
CA LYS A 81 0.79 -7.34 -13.01
C LYS A 81 -0.67 -7.25 -13.45
N ASP A 82 -1.57 -7.90 -12.74
CA ASP A 82 -2.99 -7.86 -13.08
C ASP A 82 -3.80 -6.95 -12.17
N PHE A 83 -3.15 -6.25 -11.26
CA PHE A 83 -3.87 -5.38 -10.34
C PHE A 83 -4.36 -4.13 -11.06
N ARG A 84 -5.45 -3.58 -10.58
CA ARG A 84 -6.07 -2.41 -11.19
C ARG A 84 -6.32 -1.35 -10.14
N SER A 85 -6.59 -0.14 -10.61
CA SER A 85 -6.98 0.94 -9.72
C SER A 85 -8.18 0.50 -8.88
N GLU A 86 -8.24 0.99 -7.69
CA GLU A 86 -9.29 0.71 -6.72
C GLU A 86 -9.20 -0.68 -6.08
N PHE A 87 -8.31 -1.54 -6.52
CA PHE A 87 -8.06 -2.78 -5.80
C PHE A 87 -7.47 -2.42 -4.43
N ILE A 88 -7.79 -3.23 -3.42
CA ILE A 88 -7.26 -3.06 -2.08
C ILE A 88 -6.20 -4.11 -1.86
N VAL A 89 -5.03 -3.68 -1.45
CA VAL A 89 -3.89 -4.56 -1.32
C VAL A 89 -3.13 -4.33 -0.02
N SER A 90 -2.39 -5.35 0.38
CA SER A 90 -1.45 -5.26 1.48
C SER A 90 -0.06 -5.39 0.88
N VAL A 91 0.86 -4.55 1.31
CA VAL A 91 2.22 -4.52 0.77
C VAL A 91 3.20 -4.63 1.90
N GLU A 92 4.16 -5.54 1.76
CA GLU A 92 5.28 -5.63 2.66
C GLU A 92 6.54 -5.30 1.88
N GLY A 93 7.36 -4.41 2.38
CA GLY A 93 8.56 -4.06 1.66
C GLY A 93 9.47 -3.17 2.46
N GLU A 94 10.55 -2.78 1.82
CA GLU A 94 11.57 -1.93 2.44
C GLU A 94 11.41 -0.50 1.96
N VAL A 95 11.49 0.43 2.89
CA VAL A 95 11.42 1.85 2.55
C VAL A 95 12.77 2.28 2.00
N LYS A 96 12.76 2.93 0.86
CA LYS A 96 13.97 3.40 0.20
C LYS A 96 13.80 4.87 -0.20
N ALA A 97 14.91 5.56 -0.38
CA ALA A 97 14.86 6.92 -0.87
C ALA A 97 14.55 6.89 -2.37
N ARG A 98 13.75 7.84 -2.81
CA ARG A 98 13.57 8.03 -4.26
C ARG A 98 14.83 8.67 -4.82
N SER A 99 15.09 8.45 -6.11
CA SER A 99 16.17 9.16 -6.76
C SER A 99 15.81 10.64 -6.83
N ALA A 100 16.80 11.48 -6.97
CA ALA A 100 16.57 12.92 -6.97
C ALA A 100 15.59 13.34 -8.05
N GLU A 101 15.60 12.66 -9.20
CA GLU A 101 14.71 13.00 -10.28
C GLU A 101 13.26 12.63 -10.04
N THR A 102 13.00 11.73 -9.09
CA THR A 102 11.65 11.23 -8.88
C THR A 102 11.03 11.71 -7.57
N ILE A 103 11.72 12.55 -6.83
CA ILE A 103 11.15 13.10 -5.62
C ILE A 103 9.93 13.94 -5.98
N ASN A 104 8.85 13.74 -5.24
CA ASN A 104 7.62 14.48 -5.45
C ASN A 104 7.32 15.30 -4.21
N ARG A 105 7.60 16.59 -4.29
CA ARG A 105 7.46 17.45 -3.12
C ARG A 105 6.03 17.85 -2.85
N GLU A 106 5.10 17.42 -3.70
CA GLU A 106 3.69 17.75 -3.50
C GLU A 106 3.01 16.82 -2.49
N ILE A 107 3.65 15.72 -2.11
CA ILE A 107 3.08 14.85 -1.11
C ILE A 107 4.07 14.65 0.02
N PRO A 108 3.59 14.47 1.26
CA PRO A 108 4.49 14.34 2.40
C PRO A 108 5.44 13.16 2.33
N THR A 109 5.04 12.07 1.68
CA THR A 109 5.87 10.89 1.55
C THR A 109 6.75 10.93 0.30
N GLY A 110 6.84 12.07 -0.35
CA GLY A 110 7.42 12.14 -1.69
C GLY A 110 8.91 11.92 -1.80
N GLU A 111 9.62 11.81 -0.69
CA GLU A 111 11.06 11.54 -0.72
C GLU A 111 11.38 10.06 -0.66
N ILE A 112 10.40 9.23 -0.40
CA ILE A 112 10.63 7.80 -0.22
C ILE A 112 9.70 6.99 -1.10
N GLU A 113 9.99 5.72 -1.21
CA GLU A 113 9.14 4.76 -1.87
C GLU A 113 9.32 3.44 -1.15
N ILE A 114 8.40 2.50 -1.36
CA ILE A 114 8.51 1.18 -0.77
C ILE A 114 8.81 0.20 -1.88
N CYS A 115 9.91 -0.53 -1.72
CA CYS A 115 10.27 -1.58 -2.66
C CYS A 115 9.56 -2.84 -2.21
N ALA A 116 8.56 -3.25 -2.95
CA ALA A 116 7.68 -4.34 -2.52
C ALA A 116 8.37 -5.69 -2.58
N GLY A 117 8.39 -6.39 -1.45
CA GLY A 117 8.87 -7.76 -1.40
C GLY A 117 7.72 -8.74 -1.48
N ASN A 118 6.57 -8.32 -1.03
CA ASN A 118 5.38 -9.17 -1.04
C ASN A 118 4.16 -8.30 -1.16
N ILE A 119 3.17 -8.75 -1.92
CA ILE A 119 1.96 -7.98 -2.10
C ILE A 119 0.79 -8.95 -2.18
N THR A 120 -0.30 -8.61 -1.51
CA THR A 120 -1.46 -9.49 -1.41
C THR A 120 -2.71 -8.71 -1.77
N LEU A 121 -3.53 -9.29 -2.60
CA LEU A 121 -4.81 -8.71 -2.96
C LEU A 121 -5.80 -8.97 -1.84
N LEU A 122 -6.37 -7.91 -1.29
CA LEU A 122 -7.37 -8.04 -0.24
C LEU A 122 -8.78 -7.93 -0.82
N SER A 123 -8.97 -7.09 -1.83
CA SER A 123 -10.28 -6.97 -2.45
C SER A 123 -10.12 -6.40 -3.85
N ALA A 124 -10.81 -6.99 -4.81
CA ALA A 124 -10.82 -6.50 -6.18
C ALA A 124 -12.00 -5.59 -6.45
N SER A 125 -12.87 -5.39 -5.46
CA SER A 125 -14.00 -4.51 -5.69
C SER A 125 -13.62 -3.10 -5.29
N LYS A 126 -14.43 -2.16 -5.72
CA LYS A 126 -14.22 -0.80 -5.32
C LYS A 126 -14.33 -0.71 -3.83
N THR A 127 -13.87 0.34 -3.32
CA THR A 127 -13.81 0.67 -1.94
C THR A 127 -14.80 -0.01 -1.03
N PRO A 128 -14.42 -1.02 -0.27
CA PRO A 128 -15.28 -1.55 0.78
C PRO A 128 -15.34 -0.51 1.87
N PRO A 129 -16.52 -0.10 2.25
CA PRO A 129 -16.69 1.05 3.11
C PRO A 129 -15.94 0.99 4.43
N PHE A 130 -15.90 -0.16 5.05
CA PHE A 130 -15.34 -0.19 6.37
C PHE A 130 -13.84 -0.25 6.41
N MET A 131 -13.18 -0.46 5.29
CA MET A 131 -11.76 -0.65 5.30
C MET A 131 -10.95 0.60 5.15
N LEU A 132 -11.46 1.57 4.45
CA LEU A 132 -10.60 2.61 3.96
C LEU A 132 -10.57 3.86 4.79
N ASP A 133 -11.68 4.24 5.32
CA ASP A 133 -11.67 5.36 6.23
C ASP A 133 -12.98 5.48 6.94
N ASN A 134 -13.02 6.37 7.85
CA ASN A 134 -14.17 6.53 8.68
C ASN A 134 -15.30 7.22 7.99
N ARG A 135 -15.00 7.89 6.89
CA ARG A 135 -16.05 8.57 6.22
C ARG A 135 -16.63 7.72 5.18
N SER A 136 -16.05 6.60 4.91
CA SER A 136 -16.51 5.81 3.80
C SER A 136 -17.94 5.47 3.91
N LYS A 137 -18.44 5.48 5.11
CA LYS A 137 -19.80 5.17 5.22
C LYS A 137 -20.60 6.21 4.68
N VAL A 138 -20.04 7.29 4.46
CA VAL A 138 -20.83 8.24 3.93
C VAL A 138 -21.08 8.07 2.61
N ASP A 139 -20.65 7.35 2.08
CA ASP A 139 -20.93 7.32 0.78
C ASP A 139 -21.67 6.58 0.40
#